data_20e67b712f7ba46c0086b1a1f6f2a3c7
#
_entry.id   20e67b712f7ba46c0086b1a1f6f2a3c7
#
_cell.length_a   1.000
_cell.length_b   1.000
_cell.length_c   1.000
_cell.angle_alpha   90.00
_cell.angle_beta   90.00
_cell.angle_gamma   90.00
#
_symmetry.space_group_name_H-M   'P 1'
#
loop_
_entity.id
_entity.type
_entity.pdbx_description
1 polymer ?
#
loop_
_entity_poly.entity_id
_entity_poly.type
_entity_poly.pdbx_seq_one_letter_code
_entity_poly.pdbx_strand_id
1 'polypeptide(L)'
;LEKGNMSPATVSRSIASLRSFYQFLLQENRIGEDPSAGLKPPKIEKKTPEILTAEEAALLLEQPNATTDKGLRDRAMLRLLYSTGIRVSELVHLKTEDVDIDNARIVCTEGGKERIIPLSADTVEAISVYLESARGRLIRGEKSSCLFPNFSGTPMSRQGFWKLIKGYAADAGIRKDITPHTLRHSFAAYKIREGEDIRSLQKILGHADVST
;
A
#
# COMPACT_ATOMS: atom_id res chain seq x y z
N LEU A 1 2.26 29.03 9.89
CA LEU A 1 1.49 27.76 9.87
C LEU A 1 0.02 27.96 10.30
N GLU A 2 -0.26 28.89 11.22
CA GLU A 2 -1.64 29.14 11.71
C GLU A 2 -2.52 29.87 10.71
N LYS A 3 -1.97 30.64 9.76
CA LYS A 3 -2.72 31.37 8.73
C LYS A 3 -3.13 30.54 7.51
N GLY A 4 -2.65 29.32 7.39
CA GLY A 4 -3.04 28.38 6.33
C GLY A 4 -3.98 27.35 6.91
N ASN A 5 -5.08 27.05 6.25
CA ASN A 5 -6.10 26.04 6.60
C ASN A 5 -5.53 24.61 6.60
N MET A 6 -4.41 24.38 7.32
CA MET A 6 -3.71 23.09 7.35
C MET A 6 -4.32 22.17 8.40
N SER A 7 -4.38 20.88 8.09
CA SER A 7 -4.86 19.90 9.06
C SER A 7 -3.93 19.80 10.29
N PRO A 8 -4.43 19.49 11.49
CA PRO A 8 -3.61 19.28 12.69
C PRO A 8 -2.47 18.27 12.47
N ALA A 9 -2.71 17.23 11.68
CA ALA A 9 -1.70 16.23 11.31
C ALA A 9 -0.58 16.83 10.44
N THR A 10 -0.92 17.72 9.51
CA THR A 10 0.06 18.43 8.67
C THR A 10 0.93 19.36 9.52
N VAL A 11 0.30 20.13 10.41
CA VAL A 11 1.03 21.03 11.34
C VAL A 11 1.96 20.24 12.24
N SER A 12 1.49 19.15 12.83
CA SER A 12 2.31 18.29 13.70
C SER A 12 3.53 17.70 12.96
N ARG A 13 3.34 17.25 11.71
CA ARG A 13 4.43 16.75 10.86
C ARG A 13 5.43 17.84 10.53
N SER A 14 4.99 19.05 10.20
CA SER A 14 5.86 20.19 9.94
C SER A 14 6.69 20.55 11.17
N ILE A 15 6.10 20.55 12.37
CA ILE A 15 6.82 20.79 13.62
C ILE A 15 7.89 19.70 13.86
N ALA A 16 7.56 18.43 13.63
CA ALA A 16 8.50 17.33 13.78
C ALA A 16 9.70 17.49 12.82
N SER A 17 9.45 17.86 11.56
CA SER A 17 10.52 18.12 10.58
C SER A 17 11.41 19.29 10.98
N LEU A 18 10.82 20.39 11.46
CA LEU A 18 11.57 21.55 11.95
C LEU A 18 12.45 21.19 13.15
N ARG A 19 11.91 20.45 14.13
CA ARG A 19 12.68 19.98 15.28
C ARG A 19 13.85 19.10 14.87
N SER A 20 13.64 18.15 13.98
CA SER A 20 14.70 17.28 13.47
C SER A 20 15.81 18.09 12.80
N PHE A 21 15.43 19.11 12.01
CA PHE A 21 16.38 20.00 11.34
C PHE A 21 17.19 20.83 12.34
N TYR A 22 16.55 21.47 13.32
CA TYR A 22 17.26 22.27 14.31
C TYR A 22 18.10 21.45 15.28
N GLN A 23 17.67 20.24 15.64
CA GLN A 23 18.49 19.30 16.40
C GLN A 23 19.74 18.89 15.62
N PHE A 24 19.65 18.66 14.31
CA PHE A 24 20.81 18.43 13.47
C PHE A 24 21.78 19.63 13.50
N LEU A 25 21.26 20.86 13.36
CA LEU A 25 22.11 22.07 13.42
C LEU A 25 22.78 22.25 14.77
N LEU A 26 22.11 21.90 15.88
CA LEU A 26 22.72 21.90 17.22
C LEU A 26 23.84 20.87 17.33
N GLN A 27 23.63 19.65 16.84
CA GLN A 27 24.68 18.60 16.84
C GLN A 27 25.90 18.98 16.02
N GLU A 28 25.69 19.71 14.92
CA GLU A 28 26.75 20.26 14.07
C GLU A 28 27.36 21.56 14.61
N ASN A 29 26.99 22.02 15.84
CA ASN A 29 27.43 23.27 16.46
C ASN A 29 27.21 24.52 15.55
N ARG A 30 26.17 24.49 14.69
CA ARG A 30 25.84 25.62 13.79
C ARG A 30 24.98 26.68 14.47
N ILE A 31 24.27 26.31 15.53
CA ILE A 31 23.42 27.19 16.34
C ILE A 31 23.65 26.88 17.81
N GLY A 32 23.45 27.86 18.69
CA GLY A 32 23.60 27.71 20.14
C GLY A 32 22.32 27.25 20.84
N GLU A 33 21.15 27.49 20.24
CA GLU A 33 19.86 27.17 20.81
C GLU A 33 18.92 26.61 19.74
N ASP A 34 17.92 25.82 20.17
CA ASP A 34 16.88 25.28 19.28
C ASP A 34 15.69 26.26 19.16
N PRO A 35 15.53 26.99 18.04
CA PRO A 35 14.40 27.90 17.85
C PRO A 35 13.04 27.22 17.84
N SER A 36 13.01 25.90 17.65
CA SER A 36 11.78 25.12 17.61
C SER A 36 11.34 24.56 18.96
N ALA A 37 12.13 24.74 20.03
CA ALA A 37 11.86 24.18 21.36
C ALA A 37 10.48 24.60 21.93
N GLY A 38 10.04 25.84 21.64
CA GLY A 38 8.76 26.38 22.07
C GLY A 38 7.54 25.93 21.24
N LEU A 39 7.73 25.26 20.09
CA LEU A 39 6.64 24.83 19.23
C LEU A 39 5.91 23.62 19.84
N LYS A 40 4.62 23.76 20.11
CA LYS A 40 3.77 22.65 20.60
C LYS A 40 2.95 22.08 19.45
N PRO A 41 3.02 20.75 19.18
CA PRO A 41 2.15 20.15 18.18
C PRO A 41 0.70 20.21 18.61
N PRO A 42 -0.25 20.46 17.69
CA PRO A 42 -1.67 20.42 18.01
C PRO A 42 -2.08 19.00 18.43
N LYS A 43 -3.10 18.92 19.29
CA LYS A 43 -3.68 17.64 19.69
C LYS A 43 -4.37 16.99 18.49
N ILE A 44 -3.95 15.80 18.12
CA ILE A 44 -4.53 15.00 17.03
C ILE A 44 -5.47 13.98 17.67
N GLU A 45 -6.75 14.03 17.32
CA GLU A 45 -7.68 12.96 17.67
C GLU A 45 -7.31 11.71 16.85
N LYS A 46 -6.99 10.62 17.54
CA LYS A 46 -6.75 9.33 16.91
C LYS A 46 -8.09 8.76 16.44
N LYS A 47 -8.39 8.89 15.16
CA LYS A 47 -9.50 8.15 14.55
C LYS A 47 -9.14 6.68 14.49
N THR A 48 -10.03 5.80 14.94
CA THR A 48 -9.89 4.36 14.74
C THR A 48 -9.80 4.10 13.23
N PRO A 49 -8.79 3.35 12.75
CA PRO A 49 -8.69 3.04 11.32
C PRO A 49 -9.96 2.34 10.84
N GLU A 50 -10.53 2.82 9.75
CA GLU A 50 -11.63 2.12 9.09
C GLU A 50 -11.09 0.83 8.48
N ILE A 51 -11.83 -0.25 8.67
CA ILE A 51 -11.57 -1.56 8.08
C ILE A 51 -12.77 -1.99 7.24
N LEU A 52 -12.53 -2.76 6.21
CA LEU A 52 -13.58 -3.41 5.44
C LEU A 52 -14.13 -4.61 6.21
N THR A 53 -15.43 -4.84 6.12
CA THR A 53 -15.99 -6.14 6.49
C THR A 53 -15.62 -7.17 5.42
N ALA A 54 -15.85 -8.45 5.70
CA ALA A 54 -15.60 -9.53 4.72
C ALA A 54 -16.46 -9.35 3.46
N GLU A 55 -17.72 -8.93 3.65
CA GLU A 55 -18.67 -8.67 2.57
C GLU A 55 -18.24 -7.47 1.71
N GLU A 56 -17.84 -6.35 2.35
CA GLU A 56 -17.33 -5.18 1.64
C GLU A 56 -16.05 -5.50 0.86
N ALA A 57 -15.16 -6.30 1.44
CA ALA A 57 -13.94 -6.74 0.77
C ALA A 57 -14.26 -7.62 -0.44
N ALA A 58 -15.16 -8.58 -0.32
CA ALA A 58 -15.61 -9.43 -1.42
C ALA A 58 -16.22 -8.59 -2.55
N LEU A 59 -17.12 -7.67 -2.21
CA LEU A 59 -17.72 -6.76 -3.19
C LEU A 59 -16.66 -5.92 -3.92
N LEU A 60 -15.70 -5.36 -3.22
CA LEU A 60 -14.62 -4.57 -3.82
C LEU A 60 -13.76 -5.39 -4.79
N LEU A 61 -13.40 -6.62 -4.40
CA LEU A 61 -12.52 -7.49 -5.19
C LEU A 61 -13.19 -8.02 -6.48
N GLU A 62 -14.51 -8.03 -6.53
CA GLU A 62 -15.28 -8.47 -7.71
C GLU A 62 -15.62 -7.33 -8.69
N GLN A 63 -15.38 -6.05 -8.33
CA GLN A 63 -15.69 -4.92 -9.20
C GLN A 63 -14.90 -4.89 -10.52
N PRO A 64 -13.60 -5.26 -10.57
CA PRO A 64 -12.86 -5.17 -11.83
C PRO A 64 -13.44 -6.09 -12.89
N ASN A 65 -13.78 -5.53 -14.05
CA ASN A 65 -14.35 -6.28 -15.17
C ASN A 65 -13.33 -7.24 -15.79
N ALA A 66 -13.48 -8.54 -15.52
CA ALA A 66 -12.57 -9.59 -15.98
C ALA A 66 -12.59 -9.83 -17.51
N THR A 67 -13.43 -9.14 -18.27
CA THR A 67 -13.43 -9.22 -19.74
C THR A 67 -12.48 -8.23 -20.40
N THR A 68 -11.87 -7.34 -19.64
CA THR A 68 -10.95 -6.30 -20.15
C THR A 68 -9.53 -6.49 -19.59
N ASP A 69 -8.52 -6.16 -20.39
CA ASP A 69 -7.11 -6.21 -19.98
C ASP A 69 -6.84 -5.38 -18.72
N LYS A 70 -7.45 -4.19 -18.67
CA LYS A 70 -7.38 -3.32 -17.49
C LYS A 70 -8.02 -3.99 -16.27
N GLY A 71 -9.18 -4.56 -16.44
CA GLY A 71 -9.91 -5.20 -15.33
C GLY A 71 -9.18 -6.43 -14.80
N LEU A 72 -8.59 -7.25 -15.67
CA LEU A 72 -7.75 -8.39 -15.24
C LEU A 72 -6.54 -7.93 -14.44
N ARG A 73 -5.84 -6.87 -14.89
CA ARG A 73 -4.75 -6.25 -14.13
C ARG A 73 -5.22 -5.75 -12.78
N ASP A 74 -6.29 -4.98 -12.76
CA ASP A 74 -6.80 -4.33 -11.56
C ASP A 74 -7.29 -5.36 -10.53
N ARG A 75 -7.91 -6.45 -11.00
CA ARG A 75 -8.32 -7.60 -10.17
C ARG A 75 -7.10 -8.27 -9.52
N ALA A 76 -6.07 -8.56 -10.30
CA ALA A 76 -4.83 -9.14 -9.78
C ALA A 76 -4.17 -8.21 -8.74
N MET A 77 -4.11 -6.90 -9.00
CA MET A 77 -3.56 -5.92 -8.06
C MET A 77 -4.35 -5.85 -6.74
N LEU A 78 -5.68 -5.79 -6.81
CA LEU A 78 -6.54 -5.72 -5.61
C LEU A 78 -6.45 -7.00 -4.79
N ARG A 79 -6.52 -8.18 -5.43
CA ARG A 79 -6.39 -9.47 -4.74
C ARG A 79 -5.01 -9.61 -4.08
N LEU A 80 -3.94 -9.25 -4.80
CA LEU A 80 -2.60 -9.30 -4.25
C LEU A 80 -2.45 -8.37 -3.03
N LEU A 81 -2.89 -7.12 -3.13
CA LEU A 81 -2.82 -6.18 -2.00
C LEU A 81 -3.63 -6.66 -0.79
N TYR A 82 -4.86 -7.14 -1.02
CA TYR A 82 -5.74 -7.58 0.04
C TYR A 82 -5.28 -8.87 0.71
N SER A 83 -4.73 -9.83 -0.04
CA SER A 83 -4.29 -11.13 0.50
C SER A 83 -2.93 -11.11 1.18
N THR A 84 -2.08 -10.11 0.88
CA THR A 84 -0.70 -10.02 1.38
C THR A 84 -0.46 -8.83 2.29
N GLY A 85 -1.29 -7.80 2.19
CA GLY A 85 -1.12 -6.57 2.92
C GLY A 85 0.19 -5.82 2.60
N ILE A 86 0.85 -6.06 1.45
CA ILE A 86 2.06 -5.33 1.04
C ILE A 86 1.79 -3.84 0.90
N ARG A 87 2.85 -3.02 0.92
CA ARG A 87 2.70 -1.59 0.70
C ARG A 87 2.41 -1.29 -0.76
N VAL A 88 1.62 -0.24 -1.03
CA VAL A 88 1.35 0.19 -2.42
C VAL A 88 2.62 0.50 -3.19
N SER A 89 3.63 1.07 -2.52
CA SER A 89 4.93 1.30 -3.14
C SER A 89 5.59 0.01 -3.60
N GLU A 90 5.45 -1.08 -2.86
CA GLU A 90 5.95 -2.39 -3.25
C GLU A 90 5.12 -2.95 -4.41
N LEU A 91 3.78 -2.97 -4.26
CA LEU A 91 2.86 -3.47 -5.28
C LEU A 91 3.12 -2.86 -6.67
N VAL A 92 3.26 -1.53 -6.75
CA VAL A 92 3.43 -0.85 -8.05
C VAL A 92 4.82 -1.02 -8.66
N HIS A 93 5.82 -1.41 -7.87
CA HIS A 93 7.19 -1.67 -8.34
C HIS A 93 7.53 -3.15 -8.50
N LEU A 94 6.59 -4.08 -8.19
CA LEU A 94 6.80 -5.50 -8.44
C LEU A 94 7.13 -5.75 -9.91
N LYS A 95 8.07 -6.65 -10.11
CA LYS A 95 8.44 -7.17 -11.43
C LYS A 95 7.85 -8.55 -11.63
N THR A 96 7.81 -9.01 -12.87
CA THR A 96 7.37 -10.37 -13.19
C THR A 96 8.26 -11.43 -12.55
N GLU A 97 9.57 -11.14 -12.39
CA GLU A 97 10.54 -12.04 -11.75
C GLU A 97 10.34 -12.17 -10.22
N ASP A 98 9.65 -11.20 -9.60
CA ASP A 98 9.35 -11.23 -8.16
C ASP A 98 8.19 -12.18 -7.83
N VAL A 99 7.49 -12.72 -8.83
CA VAL A 99 6.33 -13.60 -8.66
C VAL A 99 6.70 -15.02 -9.07
N ASP A 100 6.56 -15.93 -8.13
CA ASP A 100 6.77 -17.38 -8.32
C ASP A 100 5.39 -18.04 -8.22
N ILE A 101 4.73 -18.22 -9.38
CA ILE A 101 3.40 -18.80 -9.49
C ILE A 101 3.39 -20.26 -9.04
N ASP A 102 4.43 -21.03 -9.42
CA ASP A 102 4.51 -22.45 -9.14
C ASP A 102 4.62 -22.74 -7.63
N ASN A 103 5.31 -21.88 -6.90
CA ASN A 103 5.46 -21.97 -5.46
C ASN A 103 4.49 -21.06 -4.69
N ALA A 104 3.53 -20.44 -5.36
CA ALA A 104 2.51 -19.56 -4.79
C ALA A 104 3.09 -18.50 -3.84
N ARG A 105 4.06 -17.71 -4.30
CA ARG A 105 4.75 -16.71 -3.47
C ARG A 105 5.20 -15.49 -4.28
N ILE A 106 5.43 -14.39 -3.56
CA ILE A 106 6.12 -13.20 -4.07
C ILE A 106 7.32 -12.88 -3.21
N VAL A 107 8.31 -12.22 -3.82
CA VAL A 107 9.48 -11.65 -3.14
C VAL A 107 9.33 -10.13 -3.11
N CYS A 108 9.35 -9.56 -1.92
CA CYS A 108 9.35 -8.10 -1.73
C CYS A 108 10.69 -7.65 -1.17
N THR A 109 11.34 -6.69 -1.82
CA THR A 109 12.61 -6.12 -1.37
C THR A 109 12.40 -4.72 -0.82
N GLU A 110 12.81 -4.48 0.43
CA GLU A 110 12.76 -3.17 1.08
C GLU A 110 14.06 -2.91 1.82
N GLY A 111 14.73 -1.80 1.47
CA GLY A 111 16.01 -1.42 2.12
C GLY A 111 17.11 -2.50 1.98
N GLY A 112 17.12 -3.26 0.89
CA GLY A 112 18.05 -4.35 0.66
C GLY A 112 17.74 -5.65 1.40
N LYS A 113 16.63 -5.71 2.13
CA LYS A 113 16.12 -6.93 2.79
C LYS A 113 14.98 -7.52 1.97
N GLU A 114 15.09 -8.80 1.67
CA GLU A 114 14.04 -9.55 0.99
C GLU A 114 13.12 -10.23 2.00
N ARG A 115 11.83 -10.28 1.67
CA ARG A 115 10.86 -11.10 2.37
C ARG A 115 10.00 -11.85 1.39
N ILE A 116 9.76 -13.11 1.68
CA ILE A 116 8.90 -14.00 0.90
C ILE A 116 7.52 -13.97 1.52
N ILE A 117 6.49 -13.74 0.71
CA ILE A 117 5.10 -13.68 1.13
C ILE A 117 4.32 -14.74 0.35
N PRO A 118 3.66 -15.69 1.04
CA PRO A 118 2.83 -16.70 0.40
C PRO A 118 1.58 -16.05 -0.21
N LEU A 119 1.11 -16.60 -1.31
CA LEU A 119 -0.10 -16.19 -2.03
C LEU A 119 -1.23 -17.19 -1.79
N SER A 120 -2.46 -16.70 -1.67
CA SER A 120 -3.65 -17.54 -1.71
C SER A 120 -3.92 -18.06 -3.12
N ALA A 121 -4.63 -19.19 -3.24
CA ALA A 121 -4.99 -19.78 -4.52
C ALA A 121 -5.70 -18.78 -5.45
N ASP A 122 -6.66 -18.03 -4.93
CA ASP A 122 -7.41 -17.01 -5.70
C ASP A 122 -6.50 -15.88 -6.21
N THR A 123 -5.43 -15.55 -5.47
CA THR A 123 -4.47 -14.52 -5.88
C THR A 123 -3.55 -15.06 -6.97
N VAL A 124 -3.09 -16.30 -6.83
CA VAL A 124 -2.31 -17.00 -7.86
C VAL A 124 -3.09 -17.07 -9.16
N GLU A 125 -4.36 -17.53 -9.10
CA GLU A 125 -5.25 -17.60 -10.27
C GLU A 125 -5.39 -16.23 -10.94
N ALA A 126 -5.70 -15.18 -10.17
CA ALA A 126 -5.90 -13.85 -10.72
C ALA A 126 -4.63 -13.30 -11.41
N ILE A 127 -3.45 -13.56 -10.84
CA ILE A 127 -2.17 -13.14 -11.43
C ILE A 127 -1.88 -13.97 -12.69
N SER A 128 -2.09 -15.29 -12.67
CA SER A 128 -1.85 -16.16 -13.82
C SER A 128 -2.73 -15.76 -15.01
N VAL A 129 -4.03 -15.62 -14.81
CA VAL A 129 -4.96 -15.17 -15.85
C VAL A 129 -4.56 -13.81 -16.42
N TYR A 130 -4.15 -12.88 -15.56
CA TYR A 130 -3.68 -11.57 -15.97
C TYR A 130 -2.39 -11.67 -16.82
N LEU A 131 -1.40 -12.43 -16.38
CA LEU A 131 -0.12 -12.59 -17.09
C LEU A 131 -0.32 -13.21 -18.48
N GLU A 132 -1.12 -14.26 -18.57
CA GLU A 132 -1.38 -15.01 -19.80
C GLU A 132 -2.25 -14.23 -20.79
N SER A 133 -3.33 -13.60 -20.29
CA SER A 133 -4.40 -13.10 -21.14
C SER A 133 -4.38 -11.58 -21.37
N ALA A 134 -3.69 -10.79 -20.55
CA ALA A 134 -3.83 -9.33 -20.60
C ALA A 134 -2.53 -8.56 -20.62
N ARG A 135 -1.53 -8.97 -19.83
CA ARG A 135 -0.30 -8.19 -19.62
C ARG A 135 0.43 -7.90 -20.94
N GLY A 136 0.56 -8.91 -21.81
CA GLY A 136 1.23 -8.75 -23.11
C GLY A 136 0.61 -7.64 -23.98
N ARG A 137 -0.72 -7.51 -23.95
CA ARG A 137 -1.44 -6.45 -24.68
C ARG A 137 -1.26 -5.08 -24.05
N LEU A 138 -1.19 -4.99 -22.71
CA LEU A 138 -1.00 -3.73 -21.99
C LEU A 138 0.39 -3.13 -22.24
N ILE A 139 1.43 -3.94 -22.36
CA ILE A 139 2.79 -3.48 -22.70
C ILE A 139 3.02 -3.28 -24.20
N ARG A 140 2.01 -3.57 -25.05
CA ARG A 140 2.07 -3.42 -26.51
C ARG A 140 3.29 -4.10 -27.16
N GLY A 141 3.72 -5.22 -26.60
CA GLY A 141 4.89 -5.95 -27.08
C GLY A 141 6.24 -5.36 -26.67
N GLU A 142 6.28 -4.26 -25.92
CA GLU A 142 7.52 -3.73 -25.38
C GLU A 142 8.12 -4.63 -24.30
N LYS A 143 9.44 -4.58 -24.14
CA LYS A 143 10.12 -5.27 -23.05
C LYS A 143 9.92 -4.47 -21.77
N SER A 144 9.09 -4.96 -20.88
CA SER A 144 8.88 -4.38 -19.56
C SER A 144 8.95 -5.47 -18.49
N SER A 145 9.78 -5.28 -17.47
CA SER A 145 9.82 -6.18 -16.32
C SER A 145 8.70 -5.88 -15.32
N CYS A 146 8.01 -4.72 -15.45
CA CYS A 146 6.95 -4.32 -14.53
C CYS A 146 5.80 -5.33 -14.53
N LEU A 147 5.40 -5.80 -13.34
CA LEU A 147 4.27 -6.72 -13.19
C LEU A 147 2.95 -6.04 -13.59
N PHE A 148 2.71 -4.83 -13.07
CA PHE A 148 1.45 -4.08 -13.28
C PHE A 148 1.70 -2.75 -14.01
N PRO A 149 1.88 -2.79 -15.33
CA PRO A 149 2.08 -1.59 -16.13
C PRO A 149 0.79 -0.76 -16.23
N ASN A 150 0.98 0.53 -16.41
CA ASN A 150 -0.07 1.44 -16.90
C ASN A 150 -0.20 1.31 -18.43
N PHE A 151 -1.05 2.16 -19.05
CA PHE A 151 -1.25 2.14 -20.50
C PHE A 151 -0.02 2.58 -21.34
N SER A 152 1.00 3.14 -20.70
CA SER A 152 2.27 3.53 -21.32
C SER A 152 3.38 2.49 -21.11
N GLY A 153 3.05 1.29 -20.61
CA GLY A 153 4.03 0.23 -20.32
C GLY A 153 4.90 0.48 -19.08
N THR A 154 4.77 1.64 -18.42
CA THR A 154 5.50 1.99 -17.19
C THR A 154 4.75 1.57 -15.92
N PRO A 155 5.41 1.47 -14.76
CA PRO A 155 4.74 1.16 -13.51
C PRO A 155 3.58 2.10 -13.21
N MET A 156 2.50 1.57 -12.65
CA MET A 156 1.38 2.39 -12.20
C MET A 156 1.82 3.29 -11.04
N SER A 157 1.42 4.57 -11.04
CA SER A 157 1.71 5.45 -9.92
C SER A 157 0.86 5.10 -8.69
N ARG A 158 1.38 5.39 -7.48
CA ARG A 158 0.60 5.24 -6.23
C ARG A 158 -0.72 6.03 -6.26
N GLN A 159 -0.72 7.23 -6.85
CA GLN A 159 -1.94 8.04 -7.03
C GLN A 159 -2.92 7.39 -8.01
N GLY A 160 -2.41 6.80 -9.09
CA GLY A 160 -3.23 6.06 -10.06
C GLY A 160 -3.93 4.88 -9.40
N PHE A 161 -3.20 4.10 -8.63
CA PHE A 161 -3.76 2.97 -7.89
C PHE A 161 -4.76 3.42 -6.79
N TRP A 162 -4.48 4.50 -6.10
CA TRP A 162 -5.43 5.07 -5.13
C TRP A 162 -6.75 5.51 -5.79
N LYS A 163 -6.68 6.19 -6.95
CA LYS A 163 -7.89 6.55 -7.71
C LYS A 163 -8.67 5.32 -8.17
N LEU A 164 -7.96 4.26 -8.57
CA LEU A 164 -8.54 2.98 -8.96
C LEU A 164 -9.34 2.37 -7.82
N ILE A 165 -8.76 2.25 -6.63
CA ILE A 165 -9.44 1.72 -5.44
C ILE A 165 -10.70 2.54 -5.12
N LYS A 166 -10.60 3.87 -5.14
CA LYS A 166 -11.75 4.76 -4.88
C LYS A 166 -12.87 4.57 -5.90
N GLY A 167 -12.54 4.42 -7.18
CA GLY A 167 -13.52 4.11 -8.21
C GLY A 167 -14.26 2.80 -7.91
N TYR A 168 -13.54 1.72 -7.71
CA TYR A 168 -14.15 0.42 -7.39
C TYR A 168 -14.91 0.39 -6.06
N ALA A 169 -14.47 1.15 -5.05
CA ALA A 169 -15.22 1.29 -3.80
C ALA A 169 -16.56 2.01 -4.02
N ALA A 170 -16.58 3.04 -4.87
CA ALA A 170 -17.81 3.73 -5.24
C ALA A 170 -18.75 2.82 -6.04
N ASP A 171 -18.22 2.06 -7.02
CA ASP A 171 -18.98 1.09 -7.82
C ASP A 171 -19.58 -0.02 -6.95
N ALA A 172 -18.86 -0.44 -5.89
CA ALA A 172 -19.32 -1.40 -4.90
C ALA A 172 -20.31 -0.82 -3.87
N GLY A 173 -20.63 0.48 -3.93
CA GLY A 173 -21.49 1.16 -2.96
C GLY A 173 -20.90 1.30 -1.56
N ILE A 174 -19.59 1.15 -1.41
CA ILE A 174 -18.89 1.26 -0.12
C ILE A 174 -18.75 2.74 0.25
N ARG A 175 -19.39 3.15 1.35
CA ARG A 175 -19.42 4.56 1.80
C ARG A 175 -18.20 4.98 2.61
N LYS A 176 -17.38 4.03 3.05
CA LYS A 176 -16.14 4.30 3.80
C LYS A 176 -15.09 4.96 2.91
N ASP A 177 -14.21 5.77 3.49
CA ASP A 177 -13.06 6.34 2.77
C ASP A 177 -11.97 5.28 2.60
N ILE A 178 -12.12 4.48 1.52
CA ILE A 178 -11.22 3.38 1.23
C ILE A 178 -9.92 3.91 0.62
N THR A 179 -8.83 3.53 1.26
CA THR A 179 -7.46 3.81 0.84
C THR A 179 -6.67 2.50 0.78
N PRO A 180 -5.49 2.49 0.14
CA PRO A 180 -4.61 1.33 0.22
C PRO A 180 -4.23 0.93 1.64
N HIS A 181 -4.13 1.91 2.55
CA HIS A 181 -3.92 1.63 3.98
C HIS A 181 -5.12 0.93 4.61
N THR A 182 -6.34 1.30 4.22
CA THR A 182 -7.56 0.62 4.67
C THR A 182 -7.53 -0.85 4.31
N LEU A 183 -7.16 -1.20 3.05
CA LEU A 183 -7.04 -2.60 2.61
C LEU A 183 -5.98 -3.36 3.42
N ARG A 184 -4.82 -2.76 3.63
CA ARG A 184 -3.76 -3.36 4.44
C ARG A 184 -4.16 -3.54 5.91
N HIS A 185 -4.88 -2.58 6.51
CA HIS A 185 -5.42 -2.70 7.86
C HIS A 185 -6.50 -3.77 7.95
N SER A 186 -7.34 -3.89 6.92
CA SER A 186 -8.36 -4.94 6.83
C SER A 186 -7.73 -6.33 6.75
N PHE A 187 -6.67 -6.51 5.94
CA PHE A 187 -5.87 -7.73 5.92
C PHE A 187 -5.33 -8.08 7.31
N ALA A 188 -4.68 -7.12 7.98
CA ALA A 188 -4.11 -7.35 9.30
C ALA A 188 -5.19 -7.75 10.34
N ALA A 189 -6.31 -7.03 10.34
CA ALA A 189 -7.42 -7.31 11.24
C ALA A 189 -8.07 -8.69 10.97
N TYR A 190 -8.20 -9.06 9.70
CA TYR A 190 -8.71 -10.36 9.29
C TYR A 190 -7.78 -11.49 9.76
N LYS A 191 -6.47 -11.37 9.52
CA LYS A 191 -5.49 -12.37 9.93
C LYS A 191 -5.42 -12.56 11.45
N ILE A 192 -5.52 -11.49 12.23
CA ILE A 192 -5.60 -11.57 13.68
C ILE A 192 -6.87 -12.33 14.14
N ARG A 193 -8.01 -12.09 13.47
CA ARG A 193 -9.25 -12.81 13.76
C ARG A 193 -9.18 -14.31 13.43
N GLU A 194 -8.41 -14.68 12.40
CA GLU A 194 -8.12 -16.07 12.06
C GLU A 194 -7.12 -16.75 13.02
N GLY A 195 -6.58 -16.01 13.99
CA GLY A 195 -5.64 -16.55 14.98
C GLY A 195 -4.18 -16.52 14.53
N GLU A 196 -3.86 -15.78 13.46
CA GLU A 196 -2.46 -15.59 13.02
C GLU A 196 -1.65 -14.92 14.14
N ASP A 197 -0.44 -15.41 14.38
CA ASP A 197 0.47 -14.80 15.35
C ASP A 197 0.90 -13.40 14.90
N ILE A 198 0.84 -12.44 15.83
CA ILE A 198 1.18 -11.03 15.56
C ILE A 198 2.60 -10.87 15.03
N ARG A 199 3.56 -11.67 15.51
CA ARG A 199 4.96 -11.61 15.07
C ARG A 199 5.12 -12.11 13.64
N SER A 200 4.39 -13.16 13.26
CA SER A 200 4.33 -13.67 11.88
C SER A 200 3.73 -12.61 10.96
N LEU A 201 2.65 -11.98 11.38
CA LEU A 201 1.99 -10.90 10.63
C LEU A 201 2.90 -9.67 10.46
N GLN A 202 3.66 -9.29 11.48
CA GLN A 202 4.64 -8.20 11.40
C GLN A 202 5.74 -8.48 10.38
N LYS A 203 6.23 -9.72 10.28
CA LYS A 203 7.20 -10.13 9.26
C LYS A 203 6.62 -9.99 7.85
N ILE A 204 5.39 -10.47 7.63
CA ILE A 204 4.68 -10.36 6.34
C ILE A 204 4.50 -8.90 5.96
N LEU A 205 4.07 -8.08 6.91
CA LEU A 205 3.84 -6.66 6.69
C LEU A 205 5.11 -5.82 6.57
N GLY A 206 6.29 -6.32 6.94
CA GLY A 206 7.54 -5.57 6.86
C GLY A 206 7.57 -4.38 7.83
N HIS A 207 7.08 -4.56 9.07
CA HIS A 207 7.27 -3.58 10.14
C HIS A 207 8.68 -3.72 10.71
N ALA A 208 9.53 -2.70 10.53
CA ALA A 208 10.93 -2.73 10.95
C ALA A 208 11.11 -2.64 12.48
N ASP A 209 10.10 -2.18 13.24
CA ASP A 209 10.19 -2.01 14.69
C ASP A 209 8.90 -2.39 15.41
N VAL A 210 9.07 -3.23 16.43
CA VAL A 210 8.11 -3.49 17.49
C VAL A 210 8.34 -2.41 18.56
N SER A 211 8.02 -1.17 18.26
CA SER A 211 7.97 -0.13 19.31
C SER A 211 6.64 0.60 19.22
N THR A 212 5.72 0.09 19.95
CA THR A 212 4.69 0.69 20.81
C THR A 212 3.54 -0.27 20.99
#